data_62b520cc5eba42d2ac97eee54ccbf97d
#
_entry.id   62b520cc5eba42d2ac97eee54ccbf97d
#
_cell.length_a   1.000
_cell.length_b   1.000
_cell.length_c   1.000
_cell.angle_alpha   90.00
_cell.angle_beta   90.00
_cell.angle_gamma   90.00
#
_symmetry.space_group_name_H-M   'P 1'
#
loop_
_entity.id
_entity.type
_entity.pdbx_description
1 polymer ?
#
loop_
_entity_poly.entity_id
_entity_poly.type
_entity_poly.pdbx_seq_one_letter_code
_entity_poly.pdbx_strand_id
1 'polypeptide(L)'
;MLSEEQIKKIHKVIGKNVAKIRKEKKYSQLKLSLEMGHSSVSLVSFAEIGLQETHFNIEHLLQIAYILEVDITEFFKGINFQEL
;
A
#
# COMPACT_ATOMS: atom_id res chain seq x y z
N MET A 1 -21.91 4.64 -8.57
CA MET A 1 -20.56 4.25 -8.98
C MET A 1 -19.54 5.13 -8.27
N LEU A 2 -18.38 4.61 -7.96
CA LEU A 2 -17.35 5.37 -7.27
C LEU A 2 -16.72 6.42 -8.19
N SER A 3 -16.53 7.64 -7.68
CA SER A 3 -15.85 8.70 -8.39
C SER A 3 -14.33 8.50 -8.36
N GLU A 4 -13.60 9.23 -9.21
CA GLU A 4 -12.14 9.20 -9.18
C GLU A 4 -11.60 9.64 -7.82
N GLU A 5 -12.22 10.65 -7.20
CA GLU A 5 -11.82 11.13 -5.87
C GLU A 5 -12.01 10.06 -4.80
N GLN A 6 -13.11 9.31 -4.88
CA GLN A 6 -13.37 8.23 -3.94
C GLN A 6 -12.35 7.11 -4.10
N ILE A 7 -12.00 6.76 -5.34
CA ILE A 7 -10.99 5.75 -5.62
C ILE A 7 -9.62 6.19 -5.09
N LYS A 8 -9.26 7.46 -5.27
CA LYS A 8 -8.02 8.00 -4.71
C LYS A 8 -7.97 7.88 -3.19
N LYS A 9 -9.09 8.16 -2.52
CA LYS A 9 -9.17 7.99 -1.06
C LYS A 9 -8.96 6.54 -0.64
N ILE A 10 -9.54 5.61 -1.39
CA ILE A 10 -9.36 4.17 -1.13
C ILE A 10 -7.88 3.79 -1.26
N HIS A 11 -7.21 4.23 -2.32
CA HIS A 11 -5.79 3.95 -2.50
C HIS A 11 -4.94 4.54 -1.37
N LYS A 12 -5.31 5.72 -0.85
CA LYS A 12 -4.60 6.31 0.30
C LYS A 12 -4.77 5.47 1.56
N VAL A 13 -5.97 4.93 1.79
CA VAL A 13 -6.21 4.02 2.92
C VAL A 13 -5.32 2.78 2.79
N ILE A 14 -5.30 2.18 1.61
CA ILE A 14 -4.46 0.99 1.35
C ILE A 14 -2.98 1.32 1.58
N GLY A 15 -2.50 2.42 1.02
CA GLY A 15 -1.11 2.83 1.19
C GLY A 15 -0.74 3.06 2.65
N LYS A 16 -1.62 3.69 3.41
CA LYS A 16 -1.43 3.92 4.84
C LYS A 16 -1.38 2.60 5.61
N ASN A 17 -2.25 1.65 5.25
CA ASN A 17 -2.24 0.32 5.88
C ASN A 17 -0.94 -0.42 5.61
N VAL A 18 -0.46 -0.36 4.37
CA VAL A 18 0.84 -0.97 4.03
C VAL A 18 1.95 -0.37 4.88
N ALA A 19 2.01 0.96 4.97
CA ALA A 19 3.03 1.65 5.77
C ALA A 19 2.98 1.22 7.23
N LYS A 20 1.78 1.15 7.80
CA LYS A 20 1.60 0.74 9.19
C LYS A 20 2.14 -0.67 9.42
N ILE A 21 1.72 -1.63 8.59
CA ILE A 21 2.12 -3.02 8.75
C ILE A 21 3.61 -3.18 8.49
N ARG A 22 4.13 -2.50 7.48
CA ARG A 22 5.57 -2.50 7.19
C ARG A 22 6.38 -2.09 8.43
N LYS A 23 5.96 -0.99 9.08
CA LYS A 23 6.65 -0.49 10.29
C LYS A 23 6.53 -1.46 11.45
N GLU A 24 5.36 -2.09 11.63
CA GLU A 24 5.16 -3.10 12.66
C GLU A 24 6.10 -4.30 12.46
N LYS A 25 6.36 -4.64 11.21
CA LYS A 25 7.29 -5.73 10.85
C LYS A 25 8.75 -5.26 10.82
N LYS A 26 9.00 -4.00 11.13
CA LYS A 26 10.35 -3.40 11.20
C LYS A 26 11.08 -3.41 9.86
N TYR A 27 10.33 -3.25 8.78
CA TYR A 27 10.89 -3.09 7.44
C TYR A 27 11.01 -1.63 7.09
N SER A 28 12.17 -1.24 6.55
CA SER A 28 12.30 0.08 5.92
C SER A 28 11.62 0.05 4.55
N GLN A 29 11.32 1.22 4.00
CA GLN A 29 10.80 1.30 2.64
C GLN A 29 11.78 0.70 1.64
N LEU A 30 13.08 0.96 1.84
CA LEU A 30 14.11 0.42 0.95
C LEU A 30 14.18 -1.10 1.01
N LYS A 31 14.17 -1.66 2.22
CA LYS A 31 14.21 -3.11 2.39
C LYS A 31 13.02 -3.78 1.69
N LEU A 32 11.82 -3.25 1.89
CA LEU A 32 10.64 -3.78 1.23
C LEU A 32 10.77 -3.68 -0.28
N SER A 33 11.20 -2.54 -0.79
CA SER A 33 11.37 -2.32 -2.22
C SER A 33 12.35 -3.32 -2.83
N LEU A 34 13.49 -3.53 -2.18
CA LEU A 34 14.48 -4.49 -2.67
C LEU A 34 13.95 -5.91 -2.67
N GLU A 35 13.22 -6.31 -1.64
CA GLU A 35 12.65 -7.66 -1.61
C GLU A 35 11.53 -7.85 -2.62
N MET A 36 10.88 -6.77 -3.05
CA MET A 36 9.92 -6.81 -4.15
C MET A 36 10.59 -6.87 -5.52
N GLY A 37 11.92 -6.77 -5.57
CA GLY A 37 12.65 -6.79 -6.83
C GLY A 37 12.84 -5.42 -7.48
N HIS A 38 12.57 -4.34 -6.74
CA HIS A 38 12.75 -2.99 -7.25
C HIS A 38 14.14 -2.48 -6.92
N SER A 39 14.69 -1.64 -7.81
CA SER A 39 16.01 -1.03 -7.60
C SER A 39 15.94 0.29 -6.85
N SER A 40 14.73 0.80 -6.60
CA SER A 40 14.49 2.11 -6.01
C SER A 40 13.36 2.04 -5.00
N VAL A 41 13.35 2.98 -4.06
CA VAL A 41 12.33 3.11 -3.03
C VAL A 41 11.08 3.84 -3.54
N SER A 42 11.12 4.40 -4.75
CA SER A 42 10.10 5.34 -5.23
C SER A 42 8.68 4.79 -5.22
N LEU A 43 8.47 3.57 -5.71
CA LEU A 43 7.12 3.01 -5.72
C LEU A 43 6.54 2.93 -4.31
N VAL A 44 7.27 2.34 -3.37
CA VAL A 44 6.78 2.16 -2.00
C VAL A 44 6.55 3.52 -1.33
N SER A 45 7.52 4.43 -1.43
CA SER A 45 7.40 5.73 -0.76
C SER A 45 6.23 6.56 -1.32
N PHE A 46 6.05 6.56 -2.64
CA PHE A 46 4.96 7.33 -3.26
C PHE A 46 3.60 6.69 -3.02
N ALA A 47 3.51 5.36 -3.17
CA ALA A 47 2.23 4.67 -3.02
C ALA A 47 1.72 4.69 -1.58
N GLU A 48 2.61 4.72 -0.58
CA GLU A 48 2.19 4.78 0.82
C GLU A 48 1.44 6.07 1.16
N ILE A 49 1.74 7.16 0.46
CA ILE A 49 1.09 8.45 0.71
C ILE A 49 0.25 8.94 -0.47
N GLY A 50 0.19 8.18 -1.55
CA GLY A 50 -0.58 8.57 -2.74
C GLY A 50 0.03 9.73 -3.51
N LEU A 51 1.35 9.93 -3.42
CA LEU A 51 2.02 11.02 -4.10
C LEU A 51 1.99 10.80 -5.61
N GLN A 52 1.69 11.86 -6.37
CA GLN A 52 1.62 11.82 -7.83
C GLN A 52 0.67 10.72 -8.34
N GLU A 53 -0.41 10.49 -7.60
CA GLU A 53 -1.42 9.48 -7.92
C GLU A 53 -0.86 8.05 -7.99
N THR A 54 0.32 7.82 -7.40
CA THR A 54 0.92 6.50 -7.33
C THR A 54 0.16 5.65 -6.31
N HIS A 55 -0.12 4.41 -6.67
CA HIS A 55 -0.77 3.46 -5.76
C HIS A 55 -0.24 2.06 -6.01
N PHE A 56 -0.47 1.18 -5.04
CA PHE A 56 -0.13 -0.24 -5.19
C PHE A 56 -1.18 -0.93 -6.05
N ASN A 57 -0.74 -1.72 -7.03
CA ASN A 57 -1.65 -2.60 -7.76
C ASN A 57 -1.77 -3.94 -7.02
N ILE A 58 -2.60 -4.83 -7.55
CA ILE A 58 -2.85 -6.13 -6.90
C ILE A 58 -1.57 -6.96 -6.79
N GLU A 59 -0.74 -6.97 -7.84
CA GLU A 59 0.51 -7.73 -7.79
C GLU A 59 1.45 -7.21 -6.72
N HIS A 60 1.54 -5.88 -6.58
CA HIS A 60 2.33 -5.28 -5.51
C HIS A 60 1.84 -5.76 -4.14
N LEU A 61 0.52 -5.71 -3.93
CA LEU A 61 -0.06 -6.08 -2.63
C LEU A 61 0.14 -7.56 -2.32
N LEU A 62 0.06 -8.43 -3.33
CA LEU A 62 0.34 -9.85 -3.16
C LEU A 62 1.79 -10.07 -2.72
N GLN A 63 2.74 -9.41 -3.38
CA GLN A 63 4.15 -9.50 -3.02
C GLN A 63 4.42 -8.98 -1.61
N ILE A 64 3.83 -7.83 -1.27
CA ILE A 64 4.02 -7.21 0.04
C ILE A 64 3.46 -8.11 1.14
N ALA A 65 2.26 -8.66 0.94
CA ALA A 65 1.65 -9.57 1.91
C ALA A 65 2.54 -10.79 2.12
N TYR A 66 3.09 -11.36 1.06
CA TYR A 66 3.99 -12.50 1.13
C TYR A 66 5.27 -12.15 1.90
N ILE A 67 5.89 -11.02 1.55
CA ILE A 67 7.15 -10.57 2.19
C ILE A 67 6.94 -10.28 3.68
N LEU A 68 5.86 -9.57 4.01
CA LEU A 68 5.58 -9.18 5.40
C LEU A 68 4.89 -10.29 6.20
N GLU A 69 4.54 -11.40 5.56
CA GLU A 69 3.88 -12.55 6.18
C GLU A 69 2.56 -12.16 6.87
N VAL A 70 1.73 -11.42 6.13
CA VAL A 70 0.40 -11.03 6.61
C VAL A 70 -0.67 -11.41 5.59
N ASP A 71 -1.90 -11.49 6.05
CA ASP A 71 -3.05 -11.69 5.16
C ASP A 71 -3.25 -10.41 4.34
N ILE A 72 -3.47 -10.56 3.04
CA ILE A 72 -3.67 -9.42 2.16
C ILE A 72 -4.86 -8.56 2.57
N THR A 73 -5.84 -9.13 3.24
CA THR A 73 -7.01 -8.39 3.71
C THR A 73 -6.66 -7.30 4.71
N GLU A 74 -5.51 -7.42 5.38
CA GLU A 74 -5.04 -6.39 6.31
C GLU A 74 -4.85 -5.03 5.62
N PHE A 75 -4.52 -5.04 4.34
CA PHE A 75 -4.30 -3.79 3.59
C PHE A 75 -5.60 -3.08 3.24
N PHE A 76 -6.74 -3.75 3.36
CA PHE A 76 -8.04 -3.19 2.99
C PHE A 76 -8.87 -2.74 4.19
N LYS A 77 -8.34 -2.83 5.40
CA LYS A 77 -9.06 -2.42 6.61
C LYS A 77 -9.32 -0.92 6.60
N GLY A 78 -10.49 -0.55 7.11
CA GLY A 78 -10.86 0.86 7.25
C GLY A 78 -11.42 1.49 5.99
N ILE A 79 -11.64 0.72 4.93
CA ILE A 79 -12.34 1.22 3.75
C ILE A 79 -13.82 1.26 4.08
N ASN A 80 -14.39 2.47 4.14
CA ASN A 80 -15.81 2.65 4.42
C ASN A 80 -16.43 3.44 3.28
N PHE A 81 -17.19 2.72 2.44
CA PHE A 81 -17.78 3.31 1.23
C PHE A 81 -18.78 4.42 1.54
N GLN A 82 -19.35 4.41 2.74
CA GLN A 82 -20.32 5.45 3.13
C GLN A 82 -19.65 6.75 3.56
N GLU A 83 -18.35 6.71 3.87
CA GLU A 83 -17.60 7.89 4.33
C GLU A 83 -16.67 8.47 3.27
N LEU A 84 -16.71 7.90 2.08
CA LEU A 84 -15.83 8.36 0.99
C LEU A 84 -16.29 9.68 0.37
#